data_a356495593cbeb9c63935ec18249dad7
#
_entry.id   a356495593cbeb9c63935ec18249dad7
#
_cell.length_a   1.000
_cell.length_b   1.000
_cell.length_c   1.000
_cell.angle_alpha   90.00
_cell.angle_beta   90.00
_cell.angle_gamma   90.00
#
_symmetry.space_group_name_H-M   'P 1'
#
loop_
_entity.id
_entity.type
_entity.pdbx_description
1 polymer ?
#
loop_
_entity_poly.entity_id
_entity_poly.type
_entity_poly.pdbx_seq_one_letter_code
_entity_poly.pdbx_strand_id
1 'polypeptide(L)'
;MSPGVVDHFTRARSDLTPAQRRAVDSTAAALCIVAGAGSGKTRVLTLRTARRIRDGSAAADHTVVCTFTRKAARELRDRLGRYGVPVSTPAGPGGVPSPGVRAGTLHQLALTLLRRRAADTGQAPPALVEHRWRTLAEVAGDRSVASVAEREIGWAKARCIRPDGYVEASTTAGRSLALPADRVVEVFAAYEDRLARRGLLDLDDVLLVAGDLLLDDAPFAAQVHWRYRHVAVDEFQDVNPAQFRLLEALLGARTDLCAVGDPNQAIYGWNGADPTLLATLPDRIPDLEVVHLDQNHRCTPQVVATASAALGRAVVPPPRSATADGPVPTVTAFADDRSEADAVASRILARAEGGMAWSDQAVLARTHDLLVGVRRALEEAGVPCRIAPAPESPDAEAPGPATGRAARVRRAGRPDPGGGVELATLHRAKGLEWEAVAVVGLEEGFVPIVHAATPAAVDEERRLLYVALTRAGRVLECSWARSRSMGAGGRSMERRPSPWLADIAPVTTVGSERPTPQAASERFAGLRANLRG
;
A
#
# COMPACT_ATOMS: atom_id res chain seq x y z
N MET A 1 4.18 -35.97 -25.18
CA MET A 1 4.07 -34.51 -24.95
C MET A 1 3.19 -33.95 -26.06
N SER A 2 1.96 -33.56 -25.74
CA SER A 2 1.03 -32.98 -26.74
C SER A 2 1.56 -31.60 -27.18
N PRO A 3 1.66 -31.33 -28.48
CA PRO A 3 2.09 -30.04 -29.01
C PRO A 3 0.92 -29.05 -28.89
N GLY A 4 1.07 -27.98 -28.08
CA GLY A 4 0.14 -26.86 -28.17
C GLY A 4 -0.13 -26.01 -26.93
N VAL A 5 0.26 -26.38 -25.72
CA VAL A 5 0.04 -25.53 -24.54
C VAL A 5 1.32 -24.77 -24.22
N VAL A 6 1.42 -23.53 -24.70
CA VAL A 6 2.48 -22.62 -24.26
C VAL A 6 2.32 -22.40 -22.75
N ASP A 7 3.32 -22.82 -21.98
CA ASP A 7 3.38 -22.65 -20.53
C ASP A 7 3.18 -21.16 -20.16
N HIS A 8 2.38 -20.88 -19.13
CA HIS A 8 2.09 -19.53 -18.65
C HIS A 8 3.34 -18.69 -18.36
N PHE A 9 4.42 -19.33 -17.90
CA PHE A 9 5.70 -18.66 -17.68
C PHE A 9 6.32 -18.19 -19.02
N THR A 10 6.38 -19.07 -20.01
CA THR A 10 6.96 -18.75 -21.33
C THR A 10 6.18 -17.62 -22.00
N ARG A 11 4.85 -17.66 -21.98
CA ARG A 11 4.00 -16.59 -22.50
C ARG A 11 4.20 -15.27 -21.75
N ALA A 12 4.24 -15.30 -20.41
CA ALA A 12 4.45 -14.09 -19.61
C ALA A 12 5.84 -13.48 -19.84
N ARG A 13 6.86 -14.30 -20.17
CA ARG A 13 8.22 -13.86 -20.48
C ARG A 13 8.34 -13.26 -21.89
N SER A 14 7.59 -13.77 -22.88
CA SER A 14 7.60 -13.22 -24.25
C SER A 14 7.13 -11.78 -24.30
N ASP A 15 6.19 -11.40 -23.42
CA ASP A 15 5.56 -10.08 -23.38
C ASP A 15 6.33 -9.05 -22.53
N LEU A 16 7.58 -9.35 -22.14
CA LEU A 16 8.41 -8.44 -21.36
C LEU A 16 9.03 -7.35 -22.23
N THR A 17 9.01 -6.13 -21.72
CA THR A 17 9.80 -5.03 -22.28
C THR A 17 11.31 -5.29 -22.14
N PRO A 18 12.17 -4.59 -22.90
CA PRO A 18 13.61 -4.75 -22.74
C PRO A 18 14.11 -4.53 -21.30
N ALA A 19 13.59 -3.52 -20.59
CA ALA A 19 13.98 -3.26 -19.21
C ALA A 19 13.48 -4.36 -18.25
N GLN A 20 12.23 -4.80 -18.40
CA GLN A 20 11.68 -5.90 -17.61
C GLN A 20 12.47 -7.20 -17.87
N ARG A 21 12.82 -7.47 -19.14
CA ARG A 21 13.62 -8.64 -19.51
C ARG A 21 15.00 -8.60 -18.89
N ARG A 22 15.69 -7.45 -18.90
CA ARG A 22 16.98 -7.29 -18.19
C ARG A 22 16.85 -7.64 -16.73
N ALA A 23 15.85 -7.13 -16.02
CA ALA A 23 15.64 -7.42 -14.60
C ALA A 23 15.32 -8.89 -14.34
N VAL A 24 14.50 -9.54 -15.18
CA VAL A 24 14.17 -10.97 -15.08
C VAL A 24 15.40 -11.83 -15.37
N ASP A 25 16.18 -11.51 -16.41
CA ASP A 25 17.28 -12.32 -16.90
C ASP A 25 18.62 -12.01 -16.22
N SER A 26 18.71 -10.95 -15.41
CA SER A 26 19.92 -10.62 -14.65
C SER A 26 20.40 -11.81 -13.80
N THR A 27 21.70 -12.08 -13.86
CA THR A 27 22.38 -13.11 -13.07
C THR A 27 22.93 -12.57 -11.74
N ALA A 28 22.84 -11.26 -11.52
CA ALA A 28 23.29 -10.65 -10.27
C ALA A 28 22.59 -11.27 -9.05
N ALA A 29 23.36 -11.57 -8.01
CA ALA A 29 22.83 -12.04 -6.75
C ALA A 29 22.04 -10.92 -6.05
N ALA A 30 22.62 -9.71 -6.03
CA ALA A 30 21.98 -8.52 -5.50
C ALA A 30 21.37 -7.69 -6.64
N LEU A 31 20.06 -7.45 -6.60
CA LEU A 31 19.33 -6.68 -7.60
C LEU A 31 18.32 -5.75 -6.95
N CYS A 32 18.38 -4.47 -7.28
CA CYS A 32 17.36 -3.49 -6.95
C CYS A 32 16.59 -3.11 -8.23
N ILE A 33 15.27 -3.27 -8.21
CA ILE A 33 14.39 -2.89 -9.32
C ILE A 33 13.61 -1.64 -8.89
N VAL A 34 14.01 -0.50 -9.42
CA VAL A 34 13.32 0.78 -9.24
C VAL A 34 12.25 0.91 -10.32
N ALA A 35 11.00 0.94 -9.92
CA ALA A 35 9.91 0.70 -10.85
C ALA A 35 8.70 1.58 -10.53
N GLY A 36 8.33 2.49 -11.43
CA GLY A 36 7.21 3.40 -11.28
C GLY A 36 5.83 2.71 -11.22
N ALA A 37 4.78 3.52 -11.02
CA ALA A 37 3.41 3.03 -11.08
C ALA A 37 3.13 2.34 -12.42
N GLY A 38 2.38 1.23 -12.41
CA GLY A 38 2.00 0.52 -13.64
C GLY A 38 3.12 -0.15 -14.43
N SER A 39 4.37 -0.19 -13.92
CA SER A 39 5.53 -0.78 -14.63
C SER A 39 5.63 -2.30 -14.52
N GLY A 40 4.74 -2.94 -13.76
CA GLY A 40 4.74 -4.39 -13.59
C GLY A 40 5.73 -4.92 -12.55
N LYS A 41 6.04 -4.14 -11.49
CA LYS A 41 6.91 -4.50 -10.36
C LYS A 41 6.79 -5.95 -9.92
N THR A 42 5.62 -6.32 -9.41
CA THR A 42 5.31 -7.65 -8.87
C THR A 42 5.39 -8.74 -9.95
N ARG A 43 5.05 -8.40 -11.22
CA ARG A 43 5.21 -9.32 -12.36
C ARG A 43 6.68 -9.66 -12.59
N VAL A 44 7.55 -8.66 -12.62
CA VAL A 44 8.99 -8.84 -12.85
C VAL A 44 9.62 -9.61 -11.69
N LEU A 45 9.31 -9.28 -10.44
CA LEU A 45 9.78 -10.01 -9.25
C LEU A 45 9.41 -11.49 -9.32
N THR A 46 8.15 -11.80 -9.60
CA THR A 46 7.67 -13.19 -9.65
C THR A 46 8.23 -13.97 -10.84
N LEU A 47 8.40 -13.32 -12.01
CA LEU A 47 9.04 -13.95 -13.18
C LEU A 47 10.52 -14.21 -12.95
N ARG A 48 11.27 -13.26 -12.34
CA ARG A 48 12.66 -13.48 -11.95
C ARG A 48 12.80 -14.66 -11.00
N THR A 49 11.97 -14.68 -9.94
CA THR A 49 11.96 -15.79 -8.98
C THR A 49 11.68 -17.12 -9.68
N ALA A 50 10.65 -17.16 -10.53
CA ALA A 50 10.30 -18.37 -11.28
C ALA A 50 11.41 -18.79 -12.25
N ARG A 51 12.05 -17.85 -12.97
CA ARG A 51 13.17 -18.14 -13.85
C ARG A 51 14.33 -18.79 -13.10
N ARG A 52 14.77 -18.17 -11.99
CA ARG A 52 15.89 -18.66 -11.18
C ARG A 52 15.65 -20.06 -10.61
N ILE A 53 14.40 -20.40 -10.31
CA ILE A 53 14.03 -21.73 -9.84
C ILE A 53 14.02 -22.73 -11.00
N ARG A 54 13.51 -22.34 -12.15
CA ARG A 54 13.42 -23.22 -13.34
C ARG A 54 14.78 -23.52 -13.96
N ASP A 55 15.73 -22.58 -13.93
CA ASP A 55 17.09 -22.79 -14.43
C ASP A 55 18.07 -23.36 -13.37
N GLY A 56 17.58 -23.59 -12.15
CA GLY A 56 18.36 -24.17 -11.06
C GLY A 56 19.32 -23.20 -10.35
N SER A 57 19.32 -21.89 -10.69
CA SER A 57 20.13 -20.89 -10.01
C SER A 57 19.58 -20.50 -8.62
N ALA A 58 18.36 -20.91 -8.30
CA ALA A 58 17.78 -20.85 -6.97
C ALA A 58 16.96 -22.12 -6.69
N ALA A 59 16.96 -22.59 -5.44
CA ALA A 59 16.09 -23.68 -5.01
C ALA A 59 14.80 -23.10 -4.40
N ALA A 60 13.65 -23.64 -4.77
CA ALA A 60 12.35 -23.18 -4.29
C ALA A 60 12.30 -23.20 -2.75
N ASP A 61 12.78 -24.26 -2.13
CA ASP A 61 12.78 -24.45 -0.66
C ASP A 61 13.68 -23.46 0.07
N HIS A 62 14.65 -22.88 -0.62
CA HIS A 62 15.59 -21.90 -0.08
C HIS A 62 15.25 -20.45 -0.47
N THR A 63 14.07 -20.24 -1.04
CA THR A 63 13.62 -18.93 -1.52
C THR A 63 12.51 -18.38 -0.62
N VAL A 64 12.67 -17.13 -0.18
CA VAL A 64 11.64 -16.38 0.52
C VAL A 64 11.30 -15.11 -0.25
N VAL A 65 10.00 -14.85 -0.41
CA VAL A 65 9.46 -13.64 -1.05
C VAL A 65 8.62 -12.90 -0.03
N CYS A 66 9.05 -11.72 0.35
CA CYS A 66 8.39 -10.88 1.33
C CYS A 66 7.62 -9.74 0.65
N THR A 67 6.49 -9.37 1.22
CA THR A 67 5.70 -8.20 0.83
C THR A 67 5.06 -7.56 2.05
N PHE A 68 4.42 -6.40 1.86
CA PHE A 68 3.89 -5.61 2.96
C PHE A 68 2.56 -6.13 3.52
N THR A 69 1.69 -6.76 2.71
CA THR A 69 0.35 -7.18 3.14
C THR A 69 0.08 -8.67 2.91
N ARG A 70 -0.79 -9.25 3.73
CA ARG A 70 -1.25 -10.65 3.56
C ARG A 70 -1.96 -10.87 2.21
N LYS A 71 -2.66 -9.85 1.71
CA LYS A 71 -3.32 -9.88 0.39
C LYS A 71 -2.28 -9.98 -0.73
N ALA A 72 -1.26 -9.11 -0.71
CA ALA A 72 -0.15 -9.15 -1.67
C ALA A 72 0.62 -10.49 -1.60
N ALA A 73 0.83 -11.03 -0.41
CA ALA A 73 1.45 -12.34 -0.24
C ALA A 73 0.63 -13.49 -0.87
N ARG A 74 -0.70 -13.44 -0.78
CA ARG A 74 -1.57 -14.40 -1.49
C ARG A 74 -1.45 -14.28 -3.00
N GLU A 75 -1.48 -13.04 -3.51
CA GLU A 75 -1.31 -12.77 -4.94
C GLU A 75 0.05 -13.26 -5.48
N LEU A 76 1.13 -13.05 -4.73
CA LEU A 76 2.46 -13.58 -5.05
C LEU A 76 2.45 -15.10 -5.15
N ARG A 77 1.83 -15.80 -4.17
CA ARG A 77 1.71 -17.27 -4.19
C ARG A 77 0.94 -17.77 -5.41
N ASP A 78 -0.21 -17.16 -5.69
CA ASP A 78 -1.05 -17.53 -6.84
C ASP A 78 -0.32 -17.31 -8.16
N ARG A 79 0.47 -16.24 -8.26
CA ARG A 79 1.24 -15.91 -9.45
C ARG A 79 2.42 -16.86 -9.65
N LEU A 80 3.17 -17.15 -8.60
CA LEU A 80 4.25 -18.15 -8.64
C LEU A 80 3.72 -19.55 -8.99
N GLY A 81 2.61 -19.96 -8.41
CA GLY A 81 1.94 -21.23 -8.73
C GLY A 81 1.53 -21.33 -10.21
N ARG A 82 0.99 -20.23 -10.78
CA ARG A 82 0.68 -20.19 -12.24
C ARG A 82 1.92 -20.31 -13.12
N TYR A 83 3.10 -19.92 -12.63
CA TYR A 83 4.38 -20.12 -13.34
C TYR A 83 4.99 -21.50 -13.09
N GLY A 84 4.26 -22.41 -12.43
CA GLY A 84 4.72 -23.78 -12.15
C GLY A 84 5.78 -23.86 -11.04
N VAL A 85 5.89 -22.82 -10.20
CA VAL A 85 6.81 -22.82 -9.05
C VAL A 85 6.09 -23.45 -7.85
N PRO A 86 6.69 -24.44 -7.17
CA PRO A 86 6.15 -24.96 -5.92
C PRO A 86 6.15 -23.87 -4.85
N VAL A 87 5.01 -23.66 -4.20
CA VAL A 87 4.83 -22.65 -3.16
C VAL A 87 4.52 -23.36 -1.85
N SER A 88 5.27 -23.00 -0.81
CA SER A 88 5.08 -23.54 0.53
C SER A 88 3.71 -23.12 1.10
N THR A 89 2.94 -24.09 1.56
CA THR A 89 1.71 -23.85 2.33
C THR A 89 2.04 -23.90 3.82
N PRO A 90 1.42 -23.03 4.65
CA PRO A 90 1.55 -23.12 6.09
C PRO A 90 1.11 -24.53 6.57
N ALA A 91 1.86 -25.10 7.48
CA ALA A 91 1.44 -26.33 8.12
C ALA A 91 0.17 -26.06 8.95
N GLY A 92 -0.79 -27.01 8.91
CA GLY A 92 -1.83 -27.06 9.92
C GLY A 92 -1.25 -27.32 11.32
N PRO A 93 -2.07 -27.30 12.38
CA PRO A 93 -1.61 -27.59 13.73
C PRO A 93 -0.82 -28.91 13.81
N GLY A 94 0.48 -28.83 14.18
CA GLY A 94 1.36 -30.00 14.29
C GLY A 94 1.97 -30.52 12.99
N GLY A 95 1.71 -29.91 11.84
CA GLY A 95 2.24 -30.32 10.54
C GLY A 95 3.56 -29.64 10.15
N VAL A 96 4.27 -30.23 9.17
CA VAL A 96 5.46 -29.61 8.54
C VAL A 96 5.00 -28.79 7.32
N PRO A 97 5.50 -27.55 7.13
CA PRO A 97 5.20 -26.80 5.92
C PRO A 97 5.60 -27.58 4.66
N SER A 98 4.77 -27.52 3.60
CA SER A 98 5.15 -28.15 2.32
C SER A 98 6.42 -27.51 1.75
N PRO A 99 7.26 -28.28 1.03
CA PRO A 99 8.41 -27.72 0.34
C PRO A 99 7.98 -26.71 -0.72
N GLY A 100 8.81 -25.69 -0.95
CA GLY A 100 8.56 -24.65 -1.97
C GLY A 100 8.87 -23.23 -1.48
N VAL A 101 8.67 -22.27 -2.37
CA VAL A 101 8.89 -20.84 -2.11
C VAL A 101 7.99 -20.38 -0.96
N ARG A 102 8.61 -19.77 0.04
CA ARG A 102 7.85 -19.12 1.11
C ARG A 102 7.48 -17.69 0.70
N ALA A 103 6.21 -17.42 0.52
CA ALA A 103 5.72 -16.07 0.28
C ALA A 103 4.83 -15.59 1.44
N GLY A 104 5.19 -14.43 2.03
CA GLY A 104 4.53 -13.89 3.22
C GLY A 104 4.93 -12.45 3.52
N THR A 105 4.53 -11.97 4.71
CA THR A 105 5.03 -10.69 5.23
C THR A 105 6.28 -10.90 6.08
N LEU A 106 7.09 -9.86 6.29
CA LEU A 106 8.26 -9.93 7.20
C LEU A 106 7.84 -10.31 8.62
N HIS A 107 6.70 -9.82 9.11
CA HIS A 107 6.15 -10.22 10.41
C HIS A 107 5.82 -11.73 10.49
N GLN A 108 5.22 -12.29 9.42
CA GLN A 108 4.95 -13.73 9.36
C GLN A 108 6.24 -14.55 9.34
N LEU A 109 7.28 -14.07 8.66
CA LEU A 109 8.60 -14.69 8.68
C LEU A 109 9.21 -14.63 10.09
N ALA A 110 9.26 -13.46 10.71
CA ALA A 110 9.76 -13.23 12.06
C ALA A 110 9.09 -14.16 13.09
N LEU A 111 7.76 -14.17 13.10
CA LEU A 111 7.00 -15.04 14.01
C LEU A 111 7.29 -16.53 13.77
N THR A 112 7.52 -16.94 12.53
CA THR A 112 7.92 -18.32 12.23
C THR A 112 9.30 -18.65 12.76
N LEU A 113 10.26 -17.72 12.67
CA LEU A 113 11.61 -17.90 13.21
C LEU A 113 11.57 -18.07 14.74
N LEU A 114 10.83 -17.20 15.43
CA LEU A 114 10.65 -17.27 16.88
C LEU A 114 9.99 -18.58 17.32
N ARG A 115 8.91 -18.99 16.65
CA ARG A 115 8.22 -20.26 16.93
C ARG A 115 9.11 -21.48 16.69
N ARG A 116 9.91 -21.44 15.63
CA ARG A 116 10.88 -22.51 15.34
C ARG A 116 11.93 -22.59 16.43
N ARG A 117 12.53 -21.46 16.82
CA ARG A 117 13.54 -21.44 17.89
C ARG A 117 12.97 -21.96 19.21
N ALA A 118 11.76 -21.54 19.58
CA ALA A 118 11.09 -22.05 20.77
C ALA A 118 10.92 -23.59 20.72
N ALA A 119 10.50 -24.13 19.57
CA ALA A 119 10.39 -25.58 19.38
C ALA A 119 11.75 -26.29 19.48
N ASP A 120 12.81 -25.73 18.86
CA ASP A 120 14.15 -26.27 18.88
C ASP A 120 14.74 -26.30 20.31
N THR A 121 14.32 -25.38 21.19
CA THR A 121 14.76 -25.30 22.61
C THR A 121 13.78 -25.91 23.60
N GLY A 122 12.65 -26.46 23.14
CA GLY A 122 11.62 -27.01 24.02
C GLY A 122 10.86 -25.93 24.83
N GLN A 123 10.94 -24.67 24.43
CA GLN A 123 10.25 -23.55 25.08
C GLN A 123 8.84 -23.35 24.50
N ALA A 124 7.98 -22.67 25.26
CA ALA A 124 6.70 -22.24 24.73
C ALA A 124 6.90 -21.18 23.62
N PRO A 125 6.10 -21.22 22.55
CA PRO A 125 6.16 -20.18 21.53
C PRO A 125 5.78 -18.81 22.13
N PRO A 126 6.30 -17.69 21.58
CA PRO A 126 6.00 -16.36 22.09
C PRO A 126 4.49 -16.11 22.04
N ALA A 127 3.95 -15.63 23.14
CA ALA A 127 2.57 -15.21 23.25
C ALA A 127 2.44 -13.77 22.75
N LEU A 128 1.43 -13.51 21.92
CA LEU A 128 1.17 -12.18 21.40
C LEU A 128 0.06 -11.49 22.18
N VAL A 129 0.16 -10.16 22.32
CA VAL A 129 -0.93 -9.36 22.85
C VAL A 129 -2.09 -9.35 21.85
N GLU A 130 -3.27 -9.79 22.29
CA GLU A 130 -4.45 -9.85 21.40
C GLU A 130 -4.98 -8.46 21.03
N HIS A 131 -4.97 -7.54 22.00
CA HIS A 131 -5.53 -6.21 21.86
C HIS A 131 -4.56 -5.15 22.43
N ARG A 132 -3.62 -4.69 21.62
CA ARG A 132 -2.65 -3.65 21.99
C ARG A 132 -3.33 -2.44 22.62
N TRP A 133 -4.41 -1.95 22.00
CA TRP A 133 -5.15 -0.80 22.49
C TRP A 133 -5.70 -0.97 23.92
N ARG A 134 -6.20 -2.17 24.27
CA ARG A 134 -6.69 -2.43 25.64
C ARG A 134 -5.58 -2.32 26.68
N THR A 135 -4.44 -2.93 26.39
CA THR A 135 -3.28 -2.86 27.30
C THR A 135 -2.79 -1.41 27.44
N LEU A 136 -2.76 -0.65 26.34
CA LEU A 136 -2.43 0.77 26.39
C LEU A 136 -3.45 1.59 27.16
N ALA A 137 -4.75 1.34 26.99
CA ALA A 137 -5.79 2.04 27.74
C ALA A 137 -5.72 1.75 29.26
N GLU A 138 -5.39 0.51 29.67
CA GLU A 138 -5.15 0.15 31.07
C GLU A 138 -3.96 0.90 31.65
N VAL A 139 -2.86 1.03 30.89
CA VAL A 139 -1.61 1.67 31.33
C VAL A 139 -1.75 3.20 31.33
N ALA A 140 -2.37 3.77 30.31
CA ALA A 140 -2.52 5.22 30.15
C ALA A 140 -3.58 5.82 31.12
N GLY A 141 -4.56 5.01 31.55
CA GLY A 141 -5.68 5.44 32.38
C GLY A 141 -6.71 6.32 31.67
N ASP A 142 -6.45 6.72 30.42
CA ASP A 142 -7.30 7.56 29.61
C ASP A 142 -7.29 7.08 28.14
N ARG A 143 -8.48 7.02 27.50
CA ARG A 143 -8.63 6.51 26.13
C ARG A 143 -8.04 7.42 25.06
N SER A 144 -8.07 8.73 25.28
CA SER A 144 -7.52 9.71 24.36
C SER A 144 -6.00 9.64 24.36
N VAL A 145 -5.40 9.55 25.56
CA VAL A 145 -3.97 9.33 25.77
C VAL A 145 -3.53 8.01 25.12
N ALA A 146 -4.28 6.92 25.35
CA ALA A 146 -3.98 5.61 24.76
C ALA A 146 -3.97 5.65 23.24
N SER A 147 -4.93 6.34 22.62
CA SER A 147 -4.99 6.45 21.14
C SER A 147 -3.82 7.22 20.55
N VAL A 148 -3.33 8.26 21.22
CA VAL A 148 -2.12 8.98 20.79
C VAL A 148 -0.89 8.11 21.03
N ALA A 149 -0.76 7.52 22.21
CA ALA A 149 0.37 6.67 22.58
C ALA A 149 0.49 5.46 21.63
N GLU A 150 -0.60 4.83 21.24
CA GLU A 150 -0.59 3.70 20.30
C GLU A 150 0.12 4.04 18.98
N ARG A 151 -0.19 5.20 18.39
CA ARG A 151 0.44 5.65 17.14
C ARG A 151 1.91 5.99 17.33
N GLU A 152 2.23 6.67 18.43
CA GLU A 152 3.60 7.12 18.70
C GLU A 152 4.51 5.95 19.07
N ILE A 153 4.04 5.00 19.86
CA ILE A 153 4.77 3.77 20.19
C ILE A 153 4.97 2.90 18.94
N GLY A 154 3.94 2.78 18.09
CA GLY A 154 4.06 2.06 16.81
C GLY A 154 5.13 2.68 15.91
N TRP A 155 5.12 4.00 15.76
CA TRP A 155 6.16 4.72 15.01
C TRP A 155 7.55 4.53 15.60
N ALA A 156 7.68 4.61 16.93
CA ALA A 156 8.96 4.46 17.63
C ALA A 156 9.53 3.04 17.44
N LYS A 157 8.73 2.00 17.71
CA LYS A 157 9.15 0.59 17.54
C LYS A 157 9.52 0.26 16.10
N ALA A 158 8.72 0.75 15.12
CA ALA A 158 9.02 0.59 13.70
C ALA A 158 10.38 1.19 13.30
N ARG A 159 10.87 2.18 14.06
CA ARG A 159 12.18 2.82 13.87
C ARG A 159 13.25 2.33 14.84
N CYS A 160 13.02 1.24 15.56
CA CYS A 160 13.90 0.68 16.58
C CYS A 160 14.19 1.66 17.74
N ILE A 161 13.27 2.58 18.03
CA ILE A 161 13.41 3.57 19.10
C ILE A 161 12.83 3.00 20.39
N ARG A 162 13.60 3.03 21.47
CA ARG A 162 13.19 2.67 22.81
C ARG A 162 12.56 3.89 23.53
N PRO A 163 11.87 3.69 24.69
CA PRO A 163 11.26 4.80 25.42
C PRO A 163 12.23 5.95 25.74
N ASP A 164 13.45 5.65 26.13
CA ASP A 164 14.52 6.60 26.50
C ASP A 164 14.98 7.48 25.34
N GLY A 165 14.95 6.96 24.10
CA GLY A 165 15.31 7.69 22.88
C GLY A 165 14.15 8.45 22.23
N TYR A 166 12.91 8.29 22.73
CA TYR A 166 11.73 8.79 22.03
C TYR A 166 11.68 10.32 21.87
N VAL A 167 12.02 11.07 22.93
CA VAL A 167 11.95 12.56 22.94
C VAL A 167 12.86 13.14 21.85
N GLU A 168 14.10 12.69 21.80
CA GLU A 168 15.09 13.14 20.81
C GLU A 168 14.64 12.77 19.39
N ALA A 169 14.24 11.52 19.19
CA ALA A 169 13.83 11.03 17.89
C ALA A 169 12.58 11.71 17.36
N SER A 170 11.57 11.93 18.21
CA SER A 170 10.34 12.62 17.82
C SER A 170 10.59 14.08 17.48
N THR A 171 11.48 14.77 18.20
CA THR A 171 11.90 16.15 17.94
C THR A 171 12.65 16.24 16.61
N THR A 172 13.63 15.35 16.40
CA THR A 172 14.42 15.30 15.15
C THR A 172 13.53 15.00 13.93
N ALA A 173 12.54 14.16 14.09
CA ALA A 173 11.56 13.84 13.05
C ALA A 173 10.51 14.95 12.83
N GLY A 174 10.53 16.02 13.65
CA GLY A 174 9.56 17.13 13.56
C GLY A 174 8.12 16.69 13.79
N ARG A 175 7.88 15.70 14.67
CA ARG A 175 6.53 15.17 14.91
C ARG A 175 5.68 16.17 15.69
N SER A 176 4.50 16.46 15.16
CA SER A 176 3.50 17.25 15.87
C SER A 176 2.70 16.34 16.80
N LEU A 177 2.94 16.45 18.09
CA LEU A 177 2.34 15.59 19.11
C LEU A 177 1.09 16.23 19.69
N ALA A 178 0.04 15.42 19.84
CA ALA A 178 -1.17 15.81 20.56
C ALA A 178 -1.03 15.66 22.11
N LEU A 179 0.10 15.13 22.57
CA LEU A 179 0.49 14.97 23.97
C LEU A 179 1.92 15.45 24.17
N PRO A 180 2.31 15.88 25.39
CA PRO A 180 3.71 16.09 25.74
C PRO A 180 4.52 14.83 25.50
N ALA A 181 5.73 14.97 24.94
CA ALA A 181 6.59 13.82 24.61
C ALA A 181 6.93 12.97 25.85
N ASP A 182 7.16 13.62 27.00
CA ASP A 182 7.41 12.92 28.28
C ASP A 182 6.25 12.02 28.68
N ARG A 183 5.00 12.46 28.43
CA ARG A 183 3.82 11.63 28.70
C ARG A 183 3.75 10.40 27.79
N VAL A 184 4.19 10.54 26.55
CA VAL A 184 4.31 9.39 25.63
C VAL A 184 5.37 8.43 26.15
N VAL A 185 6.53 8.92 26.61
CA VAL A 185 7.61 8.11 27.21
C VAL A 185 7.12 7.32 28.41
N GLU A 186 6.41 7.99 29.36
CA GLU A 186 5.84 7.30 30.53
C GLU A 186 4.92 6.14 30.14
N VAL A 187 3.98 6.40 29.23
CA VAL A 187 3.05 5.35 28.75
C VAL A 187 3.80 4.25 28.00
N PHE A 188 4.79 4.61 27.19
CA PHE A 188 5.58 3.65 26.45
C PHE A 188 6.37 2.73 27.38
N ALA A 189 7.11 3.29 28.34
CA ALA A 189 7.87 2.52 29.32
C ALA A 189 6.98 1.59 30.15
N ALA A 190 5.82 2.12 30.63
CA ALA A 190 4.86 1.31 31.39
C ALA A 190 4.20 0.21 30.55
N TYR A 191 4.00 0.44 29.24
CA TYR A 191 3.51 -0.56 28.30
C TYR A 191 4.51 -1.69 28.10
N GLU A 192 5.79 -1.36 27.82
CA GLU A 192 6.86 -2.35 27.68
C GLU A 192 7.00 -3.22 28.95
N ASP A 193 7.02 -2.59 30.10
CA ASP A 193 7.10 -3.24 31.39
C ASP A 193 5.90 -4.18 31.65
N ARG A 194 4.71 -3.76 31.22
CA ARG A 194 3.50 -4.60 31.30
C ARG A 194 3.59 -5.83 30.40
N LEU A 195 4.08 -5.67 29.17
CA LEU A 195 4.30 -6.80 28.25
C LEU A 195 5.34 -7.76 28.80
N ALA A 196 6.48 -7.23 29.26
CA ALA A 196 7.58 -8.03 29.82
C ALA A 196 7.11 -8.86 31.03
N ARG A 197 6.37 -8.26 31.99
CA ARG A 197 5.86 -8.99 33.15
C ARG A 197 4.87 -10.09 32.78
N ARG A 198 4.18 -9.99 31.65
CA ARG A 198 3.23 -11.00 31.19
C ARG A 198 3.85 -12.01 30.21
N GLY A 199 5.11 -11.84 29.83
CA GLY A 199 5.76 -12.66 28.80
C GLY A 199 5.10 -12.51 27.41
N LEU A 200 4.56 -11.33 27.12
CA LEU A 200 3.88 -11.03 25.87
C LEU A 200 4.77 -10.19 24.95
N LEU A 201 4.58 -10.37 23.65
CA LEU A 201 5.12 -9.48 22.59
C LEU A 201 3.97 -8.81 21.85
N ASP A 202 4.16 -7.57 21.41
CA ASP A 202 3.33 -7.05 20.36
C ASP A 202 3.94 -7.35 18.97
N LEU A 203 3.24 -6.96 17.91
CA LEU A 203 3.69 -7.29 16.56
C LEU A 203 4.96 -6.54 16.13
N ASP A 204 5.15 -5.33 16.64
CA ASP A 204 6.40 -4.59 16.38
C ASP A 204 7.58 -5.27 17.09
N ASP A 205 7.37 -5.79 18.30
CA ASP A 205 8.39 -6.56 19.04
C ASP A 205 8.81 -7.83 18.31
N VAL A 206 7.89 -8.48 17.60
CA VAL A 206 8.21 -9.72 16.85
C VAL A 206 9.33 -9.49 15.84
N LEU A 207 9.38 -8.32 15.18
CA LEU A 207 10.46 -7.99 14.24
C LEU A 207 11.79 -7.78 14.96
N LEU A 208 11.75 -7.01 16.04
CA LEU A 208 12.95 -6.68 16.83
C LEU A 208 13.57 -7.93 17.46
N VAL A 209 12.75 -8.72 18.16
CA VAL A 209 13.20 -9.95 18.84
C VAL A 209 13.69 -10.99 17.83
N ALA A 210 13.05 -11.11 16.66
CA ALA A 210 13.55 -12.02 15.62
C ALA A 210 14.87 -11.55 15.00
N GLY A 211 15.06 -10.24 14.85
CA GLY A 211 16.33 -9.65 14.42
C GLY A 211 17.43 -9.90 15.43
N ASP A 212 17.18 -9.63 16.72
CA ASP A 212 18.12 -9.88 17.83
C ASP A 212 18.48 -11.36 17.93
N LEU A 213 17.49 -12.26 17.83
CA LEU A 213 17.73 -13.70 17.82
C LEU A 213 18.73 -14.14 16.73
N LEU A 214 18.64 -13.56 15.53
CA LEU A 214 19.57 -13.89 14.44
C LEU A 214 20.96 -13.28 14.64
N LEU A 215 21.08 -12.22 15.42
CA LEU A 215 22.37 -11.60 15.74
C LEU A 215 23.05 -12.31 16.92
N ASP A 216 22.29 -12.77 17.91
CA ASP A 216 22.81 -13.29 19.16
C ASP A 216 23.01 -14.83 19.16
N ASP A 217 22.23 -15.57 18.33
CA ASP A 217 22.27 -17.02 18.24
C ASP A 217 22.89 -17.48 16.91
N ALA A 218 24.23 -17.48 16.85
CA ALA A 218 24.96 -17.83 15.63
C ALA A 218 24.61 -19.24 15.06
N PRO A 219 24.45 -20.32 15.87
CA PRO A 219 24.03 -21.62 15.38
C PRO A 219 22.64 -21.60 14.74
N PHE A 220 21.67 -20.92 15.33
CA PHE A 220 20.33 -20.75 14.75
C PHE A 220 20.37 -19.89 13.50
N ALA A 221 21.09 -18.77 13.52
CA ALA A 221 21.28 -17.89 12.37
C ALA A 221 21.87 -18.67 11.18
N ALA A 222 22.87 -19.52 11.39
CA ALA A 222 23.45 -20.35 10.33
C ALA A 222 22.42 -21.27 9.66
N GLN A 223 21.51 -21.88 10.45
CA GLN A 223 20.41 -22.69 9.91
C GLN A 223 19.41 -21.86 9.11
N VAL A 224 19.05 -20.65 9.60
CA VAL A 224 18.14 -19.74 8.92
C VAL A 224 18.77 -19.21 7.64
N HIS A 225 20.03 -18.85 7.66
CA HIS A 225 20.81 -18.43 6.50
C HIS A 225 20.90 -19.54 5.44
N TRP A 226 21.08 -20.78 5.84
CA TRP A 226 21.05 -21.92 4.93
C TRP A 226 19.66 -22.15 4.35
N ARG A 227 18.60 -21.98 5.16
CA ARG A 227 17.21 -22.18 4.75
C ARG A 227 16.71 -21.10 3.80
N TYR A 228 17.09 -19.84 3.99
CA TYR A 228 16.62 -18.70 3.20
C TYR A 228 17.79 -18.02 2.49
N ARG A 229 18.33 -18.71 1.47
CA ARG A 229 19.47 -18.20 0.70
C ARG A 229 19.11 -17.11 -0.27
N HIS A 230 17.90 -17.17 -0.82
CA HIS A 230 17.41 -16.27 -1.85
C HIS A 230 16.26 -15.46 -1.28
N VAL A 231 16.49 -14.16 -1.14
CA VAL A 231 15.52 -13.24 -0.53
C VAL A 231 15.00 -12.29 -1.59
N ALA A 232 13.69 -12.16 -1.68
CA ALA A 232 13.04 -11.16 -2.52
C ALA A 232 12.05 -10.34 -1.70
N VAL A 233 12.01 -9.02 -1.93
CA VAL A 233 11.15 -8.09 -1.20
C VAL A 233 10.42 -7.20 -2.19
N ASP A 234 9.09 -7.28 -2.19
CA ASP A 234 8.20 -6.39 -2.95
C ASP A 234 7.80 -5.18 -2.11
N GLU A 235 7.48 -4.06 -2.76
CA GLU A 235 7.12 -2.79 -2.13
C GLU A 235 8.18 -2.28 -1.13
N PHE A 236 9.46 -2.39 -1.49
CA PHE A 236 10.59 -2.10 -0.60
C PHE A 236 10.60 -0.66 -0.06
N GLN A 237 9.99 0.30 -0.76
CA GLN A 237 9.85 1.68 -0.29
C GLN A 237 8.99 1.83 0.97
N ASP A 238 8.24 0.80 1.35
CA ASP A 238 7.41 0.79 2.57
C ASP A 238 8.08 0.09 3.76
N VAL A 239 9.29 -0.42 3.56
CA VAL A 239 10.07 -1.08 4.63
C VAL A 239 10.44 -0.04 5.70
N ASN A 240 10.20 -0.40 6.95
CA ASN A 240 10.64 0.39 8.10
C ASN A 240 11.98 -0.10 8.65
N PRO A 241 12.69 0.68 9.49
CA PRO A 241 13.98 0.29 10.08
C PRO A 241 13.97 -1.04 10.83
N ALA A 242 12.89 -1.38 11.55
CA ALA A 242 12.81 -2.68 12.25
C ALA A 242 12.71 -3.86 11.26
N GLN A 243 11.95 -3.70 10.19
CA GLN A 243 11.88 -4.68 9.10
C GLN A 243 13.21 -4.79 8.36
N PHE A 244 13.89 -3.66 8.13
CA PHE A 244 15.18 -3.63 7.47
C PHE A 244 16.26 -4.30 8.32
N ARG A 245 16.29 -4.05 9.64
CA ARG A 245 17.17 -4.72 10.59
C ARG A 245 17.00 -6.24 10.56
N LEU A 246 15.74 -6.72 10.56
CA LEU A 246 15.46 -8.15 10.40
C LEU A 246 15.98 -8.68 9.05
N LEU A 247 15.80 -7.91 7.98
CA LEU A 247 16.27 -8.29 6.64
C LEU A 247 17.80 -8.36 6.58
N GLU A 248 18.53 -7.40 7.18
CA GLU A 248 19.98 -7.44 7.29
C GLU A 248 20.45 -8.67 8.10
N ALA A 249 19.81 -8.93 9.23
CA ALA A 249 20.10 -10.12 10.04
C ALA A 249 19.80 -11.43 9.29
N LEU A 250 18.74 -11.46 8.48
CA LEU A 250 18.39 -12.61 7.62
C LEU A 250 19.41 -12.82 6.49
N LEU A 251 19.93 -11.76 5.92
CA LEU A 251 20.97 -11.83 4.88
C LEU A 251 22.32 -12.25 5.49
N GLY A 252 22.68 -11.74 6.67
CA GLY A 252 24.01 -11.90 7.24
C GLY A 252 25.08 -11.34 6.29
N ALA A 253 26.13 -12.09 6.01
CA ALA A 253 27.19 -11.71 5.07
C ALA A 253 26.84 -11.95 3.57
N ARG A 254 25.62 -12.41 3.30
CA ARG A 254 25.19 -12.73 1.92
C ARG A 254 24.54 -11.53 1.25
N THR A 255 24.61 -11.50 -0.07
CA THR A 255 24.06 -10.39 -0.87
C THR A 255 22.89 -10.81 -1.78
N ASP A 256 22.41 -12.07 -1.72
CA ASP A 256 21.36 -12.55 -2.61
C ASP A 256 19.99 -11.97 -2.21
N LEU A 257 19.79 -10.72 -2.63
CA LEU A 257 18.61 -9.93 -2.40
C LEU A 257 18.05 -9.40 -3.73
N CYS A 258 16.76 -9.59 -3.96
CA CYS A 258 16.03 -8.87 -5.00
C CYS A 258 15.02 -7.92 -4.36
N ALA A 259 15.36 -6.63 -4.31
CA ALA A 259 14.47 -5.58 -3.81
C ALA A 259 13.70 -4.92 -4.97
N VAL A 260 12.40 -4.72 -4.82
CA VAL A 260 11.57 -4.04 -5.82
C VAL A 260 10.76 -2.94 -5.14
N GLY A 261 10.84 -1.72 -5.66
CA GLY A 261 10.13 -0.59 -5.05
C GLY A 261 9.94 0.60 -5.99
N ASP A 262 9.09 1.52 -5.55
CA ASP A 262 8.84 2.82 -6.18
C ASP A 262 9.02 3.94 -5.16
N PRO A 263 10.08 4.72 -5.23
CA PRO A 263 10.31 5.81 -4.27
C PRO A 263 9.20 6.88 -4.30
N ASN A 264 8.45 6.98 -5.43
CA ASN A 264 7.33 7.91 -5.55
C ASN A 264 6.02 7.35 -4.98
N GLN A 265 6.00 6.09 -4.50
CA GLN A 265 4.88 5.49 -3.80
C GLN A 265 5.13 5.25 -2.31
N ALA A 266 6.19 5.84 -1.74
CA ALA A 266 6.48 5.79 -0.31
C ALA A 266 5.54 6.74 0.46
N ILE A 267 4.47 6.22 1.03
CA ILE A 267 3.37 6.97 1.68
C ILE A 267 3.04 6.49 3.09
N TYR A 268 3.93 5.74 3.74
CA TYR A 268 3.74 5.20 5.08
C TYR A 268 4.78 5.69 6.10
N GLY A 269 5.43 6.84 5.84
CA GLY A 269 6.38 7.47 6.77
C GLY A 269 5.76 7.80 8.12
N TRP A 270 4.48 8.20 8.13
CA TRP A 270 3.70 8.41 9.35
C TRP A 270 3.60 7.15 10.23
N ASN A 271 3.70 5.96 9.66
CA ASN A 271 3.70 4.66 10.34
C ASN A 271 5.11 4.06 10.48
N GLY A 272 6.15 4.86 10.32
CA GLY A 272 7.53 4.47 10.56
C GLY A 272 8.30 3.95 9.35
N ALA A 273 7.70 3.80 8.17
CA ALA A 273 8.44 3.47 6.95
C ALA A 273 9.53 4.52 6.67
N ASP A 274 10.63 4.08 6.09
CA ASP A 274 11.75 4.95 5.77
C ASP A 274 12.09 4.87 4.27
N PRO A 275 11.62 5.85 3.48
CA PRO A 275 11.84 5.85 2.04
C PRO A 275 13.31 5.98 1.64
N THR A 276 14.20 6.39 2.56
CA THR A 276 15.64 6.49 2.29
C THR A 276 16.30 5.12 2.17
N LEU A 277 15.73 4.07 2.77
CA LEU A 277 16.27 2.71 2.73
C LEU A 277 16.38 2.16 1.30
N LEU A 278 15.40 2.44 0.43
CA LEU A 278 15.47 2.04 -0.97
C LEU A 278 16.55 2.83 -1.72
N ALA A 279 16.66 4.13 -1.45
CA ALA A 279 17.64 5.00 -2.12
C ALA A 279 19.08 4.68 -1.70
N THR A 280 19.31 4.33 -0.43
CA THR A 280 20.63 4.01 0.12
C THR A 280 21.01 2.53 0.03
N LEU A 281 20.13 1.70 -0.54
CA LEU A 281 20.40 0.26 -0.67
C LEU A 281 21.70 -0.05 -1.45
N PRO A 282 22.07 0.68 -2.52
CA PRO A 282 23.34 0.48 -3.22
C PRO A 282 24.58 0.73 -2.34
N ASP A 283 24.47 1.61 -1.35
CA ASP A 283 25.58 1.89 -0.42
C ASP A 283 25.74 0.81 0.66
N ARG A 284 24.71 0.00 0.84
CA ARG A 284 24.65 -1.03 1.91
C ARG A 284 24.91 -2.44 1.40
N ILE A 285 24.59 -2.73 0.16
CA ILE A 285 24.71 -4.06 -0.44
C ILE A 285 25.80 -4.03 -1.51
N PRO A 286 26.94 -4.70 -1.31
CA PRO A 286 28.00 -4.78 -2.31
C PRO A 286 27.50 -5.35 -3.65
N ASP A 287 28.01 -4.81 -4.75
CA ASP A 287 27.73 -5.25 -6.12
C ASP A 287 26.24 -5.27 -6.49
N LEU A 288 25.42 -4.42 -5.85
CA LEU A 288 24.00 -4.30 -6.15
C LEU A 288 23.79 -3.74 -7.57
N GLU A 289 23.24 -4.56 -8.46
CA GLU A 289 22.76 -4.10 -9.76
C GLU A 289 21.46 -3.31 -9.59
N VAL A 290 21.34 -2.15 -10.24
CA VAL A 290 20.11 -1.35 -10.25
C VAL A 290 19.50 -1.36 -11.64
N VAL A 291 18.24 -1.77 -11.74
CA VAL A 291 17.47 -1.76 -12.99
C VAL A 291 16.24 -0.87 -12.83
N HIS A 292 16.08 0.10 -13.73
CA HIS A 292 14.92 0.97 -13.77
C HIS A 292 13.86 0.45 -14.75
N LEU A 293 12.60 0.42 -14.30
CA LEU A 293 11.43 0.14 -15.14
C LEU A 293 10.67 1.46 -15.33
N ASP A 294 10.90 2.09 -16.47
CA ASP A 294 10.35 3.42 -16.81
C ASP A 294 9.03 3.37 -17.58
N GLN A 295 8.63 2.18 -18.06
CA GLN A 295 7.43 2.02 -18.87
C GLN A 295 6.19 1.72 -18.04
N ASN A 296 5.17 2.57 -18.13
CA ASN A 296 3.87 2.42 -17.48
C ASN A 296 2.89 1.74 -18.44
N HIS A 297 2.36 0.59 -18.05
CA HIS A 297 1.40 -0.21 -18.80
C HIS A 297 -0.05 -0.06 -18.33
N ARG A 298 -0.31 0.87 -17.43
CA ARG A 298 -1.63 1.10 -16.83
C ARG A 298 -2.27 2.38 -17.33
N CYS A 299 -1.57 3.49 -17.11
CA CYS A 299 -2.12 4.82 -17.29
C CYS A 299 -1.87 5.33 -18.72
N THR A 300 -2.81 6.09 -19.27
CA THR A 300 -2.61 6.83 -20.51
C THR A 300 -1.49 7.87 -20.37
N PRO A 301 -0.87 8.32 -21.49
CA PRO A 301 0.17 9.35 -21.44
C PRO A 301 -0.26 10.61 -20.67
N GLN A 302 -1.53 11.02 -20.82
CA GLN A 302 -2.09 12.21 -20.20
C GLN A 302 -2.17 12.05 -18.67
N VAL A 303 -2.58 10.89 -18.19
CA VAL A 303 -2.59 10.57 -16.75
C VAL A 303 -1.18 10.51 -16.19
N VAL A 304 -0.23 9.89 -16.91
CA VAL A 304 1.19 9.84 -16.50
C VAL A 304 1.78 11.23 -16.39
N ALA A 305 1.51 12.11 -17.36
CA ALA A 305 1.99 13.49 -17.35
C ALA A 305 1.43 14.26 -16.13
N THR A 306 0.11 14.16 -15.88
CA THR A 306 -0.54 14.81 -14.74
C THR A 306 0.00 14.33 -13.40
N ALA A 307 0.14 13.02 -13.24
CA ALA A 307 0.69 12.45 -12.01
C ALA A 307 2.15 12.85 -11.79
N SER A 308 2.96 12.87 -12.84
CA SER A 308 4.37 13.30 -12.75
C SER A 308 4.48 14.78 -12.38
N ALA A 309 3.64 15.65 -12.95
CA ALA A 309 3.59 17.07 -12.61
C ALA A 309 3.23 17.30 -11.13
N ALA A 310 2.31 16.50 -10.58
CA ALA A 310 1.89 16.61 -9.17
C ALA A 310 3.04 16.36 -8.17
N LEU A 311 4.10 15.65 -8.56
CA LEU A 311 5.28 15.47 -7.70
C LEU A 311 6.07 16.77 -7.50
N GLY A 312 5.89 17.78 -8.35
CA GLY A 312 6.59 19.07 -8.26
C GLY A 312 8.10 18.96 -8.46
N ARG A 313 8.59 17.84 -8.96
CA ARG A 313 10.01 17.56 -9.26
C ARG A 313 10.14 16.59 -10.42
N ALA A 314 11.28 16.63 -11.08
CA ALA A 314 11.56 15.70 -12.16
C ALA A 314 11.65 14.25 -11.65
N VAL A 315 11.04 13.34 -12.37
CA VAL A 315 11.20 11.89 -12.16
C VAL A 315 12.29 11.38 -13.11
N VAL A 316 13.28 10.69 -12.56
CA VAL A 316 14.43 10.19 -13.34
C VAL A 316 14.55 8.66 -13.13
N PRO A 317 14.51 7.87 -14.21
CA PRO A 317 14.13 8.25 -15.57
C PRO A 317 12.65 8.65 -15.67
N PRO A 318 12.27 9.52 -16.63
CA PRO A 318 10.88 9.96 -16.76
C PRO A 318 10.01 8.76 -17.17
N PRO A 319 8.85 8.57 -16.53
CA PRO A 319 7.96 7.46 -16.86
C PRO A 319 7.33 7.66 -18.25
N ARG A 320 7.26 6.59 -19.01
CA ARG A 320 6.68 6.57 -20.36
C ARG A 320 5.45 5.66 -20.37
N SER A 321 4.34 6.16 -20.88
CA SER A 321 3.17 5.30 -21.06
C SER A 321 3.36 4.37 -22.27
N ALA A 322 2.92 3.12 -22.10
CA ALA A 322 2.82 2.12 -23.17
C ALA A 322 1.37 1.97 -23.68
N THR A 323 0.43 2.71 -23.10
CA THR A 323 -0.97 2.67 -23.51
C THR A 323 -1.26 3.73 -24.57
N ALA A 324 -2.37 3.57 -25.29
CA ALA A 324 -2.84 4.57 -26.24
C ALA A 324 -3.23 5.88 -25.51
N ASP A 325 -3.30 6.96 -26.28
CA ASP A 325 -3.78 8.25 -25.79
C ASP A 325 -5.19 8.15 -25.21
N GLY A 326 -5.42 8.87 -24.14
CA GLY A 326 -6.69 8.99 -23.43
C GLY A 326 -7.20 10.43 -23.39
N PRO A 327 -8.32 10.66 -22.73
CA PRO A 327 -8.80 12.02 -22.50
C PRO A 327 -7.82 12.79 -21.62
N VAL A 328 -7.69 14.08 -21.88
CA VAL A 328 -6.93 14.99 -21.01
C VAL A 328 -7.62 15.06 -19.65
N PRO A 329 -6.88 14.86 -18.55
CA PRO A 329 -7.44 14.98 -17.20
C PRO A 329 -8.05 16.37 -16.96
N THR A 330 -9.11 16.41 -16.17
CA THR A 330 -9.83 17.67 -15.89
C THR A 330 -9.64 18.10 -14.44
N VAL A 331 -9.58 19.43 -14.22
CA VAL A 331 -9.67 20.05 -12.90
C VAL A 331 -10.90 20.95 -12.88
N THR A 332 -11.86 20.66 -12.00
CA THR A 332 -13.14 21.39 -11.93
C THR A 332 -13.30 22.04 -10.55
N ALA A 333 -13.62 23.33 -10.54
CA ALA A 333 -14.01 24.07 -9.34
C ALA A 333 -15.53 24.10 -9.21
N PHE A 334 -16.05 23.75 -8.03
CA PHE A 334 -17.48 23.79 -7.72
C PHE A 334 -17.80 24.90 -6.72
N ALA A 335 -19.05 25.35 -6.68
CA ALA A 335 -19.48 26.36 -5.72
C ALA A 335 -19.43 25.82 -4.28
N ASP A 336 -19.87 24.58 -4.09
CA ASP A 336 -19.93 23.91 -2.79
C ASP A 336 -19.73 22.39 -2.91
N ASP A 337 -19.61 21.72 -1.78
CA ASP A 337 -19.41 20.27 -1.64
C ASP A 337 -20.59 19.46 -2.19
N ARG A 338 -21.82 20.00 -2.13
CA ARG A 338 -23.00 19.34 -2.69
C ARG A 338 -22.94 19.32 -4.22
N SER A 339 -22.64 20.47 -4.82
CA SER A 339 -22.48 20.60 -6.28
C SER A 339 -21.35 19.72 -6.82
N GLU A 340 -20.24 19.60 -6.07
CA GLU A 340 -19.14 18.68 -6.40
C GLU A 340 -19.63 17.23 -6.39
N ALA A 341 -20.31 16.80 -5.33
CA ALA A 341 -20.79 15.43 -5.18
C ALA A 341 -21.83 15.04 -6.26
N ASP A 342 -22.76 15.93 -6.55
CA ASP A 342 -23.80 15.72 -7.57
C ASP A 342 -23.21 15.63 -8.99
N ALA A 343 -22.21 16.46 -9.29
CA ALA A 343 -21.50 16.41 -10.58
C ALA A 343 -20.69 15.11 -10.73
N VAL A 344 -20.01 14.66 -9.68
CA VAL A 344 -19.29 13.39 -9.67
C VAL A 344 -20.24 12.22 -9.91
N ALA A 345 -21.39 12.19 -9.21
CA ALA A 345 -22.40 11.15 -9.39
C ALA A 345 -22.95 11.13 -10.82
N SER A 346 -23.25 12.32 -11.39
CA SER A 346 -23.72 12.45 -12.76
C SER A 346 -22.73 11.95 -13.81
N ARG A 347 -21.43 12.25 -13.62
CA ARG A 347 -20.37 11.80 -14.54
C ARG A 347 -20.14 10.29 -14.47
N ILE A 348 -20.20 9.72 -13.26
CA ILE A 348 -20.12 8.26 -13.05
C ILE A 348 -21.28 7.56 -13.75
N LEU A 349 -22.49 8.09 -13.59
CA LEU A 349 -23.68 7.57 -14.25
C LEU A 349 -23.55 7.62 -15.78
N ALA A 350 -23.17 8.77 -16.34
CA ALA A 350 -22.98 8.94 -17.79
C ALA A 350 -21.94 7.96 -18.36
N ARG A 351 -20.86 7.68 -17.64
CA ARG A 351 -19.87 6.67 -18.06
C ARG A 351 -20.45 5.26 -18.05
N ALA A 352 -21.29 4.95 -17.06
CA ALA A 352 -21.93 3.63 -17.00
C ALA A 352 -22.97 3.46 -18.13
N GLU A 353 -23.72 4.51 -18.48
CA GLU A 353 -24.59 4.53 -19.66
C GLU A 353 -23.79 4.33 -20.95
N GLY A 354 -22.55 4.83 -20.99
CA GLY A 354 -21.58 4.59 -22.05
C GLY A 354 -20.92 3.20 -22.04
N GLY A 355 -21.35 2.30 -21.15
CA GLY A 355 -20.88 0.91 -21.07
C GLY A 355 -19.73 0.63 -20.11
N MET A 356 -19.28 1.61 -19.32
CA MET A 356 -18.24 1.38 -18.31
C MET A 356 -18.85 0.72 -17.08
N ALA A 357 -18.26 -0.38 -16.60
CA ALA A 357 -18.76 -1.05 -15.40
C ALA A 357 -18.62 -0.16 -14.16
N TRP A 358 -19.54 -0.29 -13.19
CA TRP A 358 -19.46 0.41 -11.91
C TRP A 358 -18.15 0.12 -11.18
N SER A 359 -17.71 -1.12 -11.26
CA SER A 359 -16.49 -1.61 -10.64
C SER A 359 -15.19 -1.07 -11.26
N ASP A 360 -15.26 -0.50 -12.45
CA ASP A 360 -14.14 0.12 -13.14
C ASP A 360 -14.02 1.62 -12.81
N GLN A 361 -14.85 2.12 -11.89
CA GLN A 361 -14.90 3.50 -11.47
C GLN A 361 -14.67 3.65 -9.96
N ALA A 362 -13.94 4.68 -9.57
CA ALA A 362 -13.70 4.99 -8.15
C ALA A 362 -13.76 6.49 -7.88
N VAL A 363 -14.08 6.83 -6.62
CA VAL A 363 -13.91 8.18 -6.08
C VAL A 363 -12.93 8.13 -4.94
N LEU A 364 -11.92 8.97 -5.00
CA LEU A 364 -10.85 9.05 -4.03
C LEU A 364 -10.86 10.41 -3.33
N ALA A 365 -10.66 10.41 -2.01
CA ALA A 365 -10.57 11.63 -1.21
C ALA A 365 -9.49 11.49 -0.13
N ARG A 366 -9.01 12.61 0.40
CA ARG A 366 -7.97 12.59 1.44
C ARG A 366 -8.48 12.00 2.76
N THR A 367 -9.73 12.25 3.11
CA THR A 367 -10.35 11.76 4.36
C THR A 367 -11.67 11.04 4.07
N HIS A 368 -12.11 10.22 5.01
CA HIS A 368 -13.40 9.53 4.92
C HIS A 368 -14.59 10.52 4.93
N ASP A 369 -14.48 11.61 5.67
CA ASP A 369 -15.57 12.60 5.78
C ASP A 369 -15.92 13.23 4.44
N LEU A 370 -14.92 13.47 3.58
CA LEU A 370 -15.14 13.97 2.21
C LEU A 370 -15.92 12.99 1.33
N LEU A 371 -15.86 11.70 1.62
CA LEU A 371 -16.59 10.67 0.86
C LEU A 371 -18.05 10.53 1.27
N VAL A 372 -18.45 11.04 2.44
CA VAL A 372 -19.83 10.91 2.95
C VAL A 372 -20.83 11.61 2.02
N GLY A 373 -20.53 12.84 1.61
CA GLY A 373 -21.36 13.61 0.69
C GLY A 373 -21.48 12.94 -0.69
N VAL A 374 -20.33 12.46 -1.20
CA VAL A 374 -20.30 11.75 -2.50
C VAL A 374 -21.09 10.45 -2.44
N ARG A 375 -20.96 9.67 -1.38
CA ARG A 375 -21.75 8.45 -1.19
C ARG A 375 -23.24 8.74 -1.24
N ARG A 376 -23.69 9.77 -0.51
CA ARG A 376 -25.09 10.17 -0.50
C ARG A 376 -25.58 10.56 -1.89
N ALA A 377 -24.81 11.34 -2.65
CA ALA A 377 -25.18 11.74 -4.01
C ALA A 377 -25.27 10.53 -4.96
N LEU A 378 -24.35 9.54 -4.84
CA LEU A 378 -24.41 8.28 -5.60
C LEU A 378 -25.64 7.45 -5.23
N GLU A 379 -25.94 7.30 -3.93
CA GLU A 379 -27.12 6.58 -3.45
C GLU A 379 -28.43 7.25 -3.93
N GLU A 380 -28.51 8.59 -3.88
CA GLU A 380 -29.64 9.37 -4.42
C GLU A 380 -29.80 9.22 -5.95
N ALA A 381 -28.68 9.06 -6.66
CA ALA A 381 -28.67 8.78 -8.09
C ALA A 381 -28.95 7.31 -8.45
N GLY A 382 -29.12 6.43 -7.46
CA GLY A 382 -29.33 5.00 -7.69
C GLY A 382 -28.07 4.26 -8.14
N VAL A 383 -26.89 4.86 -7.96
CA VAL A 383 -25.59 4.24 -8.32
C VAL A 383 -25.12 3.34 -7.18
N PRO A 384 -24.90 2.04 -7.43
CA PRO A 384 -24.37 1.16 -6.40
C PRO A 384 -22.94 1.57 -6.05
N CYS A 385 -22.68 1.83 -4.78
CA CYS A 385 -21.36 2.21 -4.31
C CYS A 385 -21.02 1.50 -2.99
N ARG A 386 -19.72 1.42 -2.69
CA ARG A 386 -19.22 0.86 -1.44
C ARG A 386 -18.03 1.67 -0.93
N ILE A 387 -17.96 1.89 0.35
CA ILE A 387 -16.75 2.40 0.98
C ILE A 387 -15.78 1.23 1.17
N ALA A 388 -14.55 1.40 0.71
CA ALA A 388 -13.49 0.43 0.97
C ALA A 388 -13.38 0.24 2.50
N PRO A 389 -13.44 -1.01 3.01
CA PRO A 389 -13.33 -1.25 4.45
C PRO A 389 -12.03 -0.66 4.99
N ALA A 390 -12.02 -0.26 6.25
CA ALA A 390 -10.79 0.17 6.92
C ALA A 390 -9.67 -0.87 6.66
N PRO A 391 -8.38 -0.47 6.56
CA PRO A 391 -7.31 -1.43 6.43
C PRO A 391 -7.48 -2.44 7.56
N GLU A 392 -7.54 -3.73 7.18
CA GLU A 392 -7.15 -4.73 8.17
C GLU A 392 -5.77 -4.27 8.61
N SER A 393 -5.62 -4.01 9.91
CA SER A 393 -4.29 -3.79 10.49
C SER A 393 -3.41 -4.86 9.87
N PRO A 394 -2.19 -4.58 9.38
CA PRO A 394 -1.30 -5.65 8.88
C PRO A 394 -1.22 -6.80 9.88
N ASP A 395 -1.69 -6.58 11.04
CA ASP A 395 -1.55 -7.24 12.32
C ASP A 395 -2.84 -7.93 12.83
N ALA A 396 -4.01 -7.70 12.24
CA ALA A 396 -5.21 -8.40 12.68
C ALA A 396 -5.08 -9.91 12.40
N GLU A 397 -4.96 -10.71 13.44
CA GLU A 397 -5.11 -12.16 13.34
C GLU A 397 -6.46 -12.49 12.70
N ALA A 398 -6.44 -13.37 11.71
CA ALA A 398 -7.68 -13.86 11.12
C ALA A 398 -8.53 -14.49 12.23
N PRO A 399 -9.83 -14.16 12.36
CA PRO A 399 -10.72 -14.98 13.16
C PRO A 399 -10.59 -16.43 12.66
N GLY A 400 -10.56 -17.37 13.59
CA GLY A 400 -10.50 -18.80 13.29
C GLY A 400 -11.51 -19.22 12.22
N PRO A 401 -11.45 -20.45 11.67
CA PRO A 401 -12.14 -20.83 10.45
C PRO A 401 -13.64 -20.55 10.58
N ALA A 402 -14.09 -19.46 9.99
CA ALA A 402 -15.49 -19.17 9.82
C ALA A 402 -16.04 -20.20 8.82
N THR A 403 -16.73 -21.17 9.32
CA THR A 403 -17.60 -22.05 8.55
C THR A 403 -18.66 -21.20 7.84
N GLY A 404 -18.61 -21.17 6.54
CA GLY A 404 -19.76 -20.81 5.75
C GLY A 404 -19.68 -19.57 4.88
N ARG A 405 -19.54 -19.82 3.60
CA ARG A 405 -20.09 -19.09 2.44
C ARG A 405 -19.65 -17.65 2.21
N ALA A 406 -18.97 -17.50 1.07
CA ALA A 406 -18.65 -16.26 0.35
C ALA A 406 -17.24 -15.69 0.51
N ALA A 407 -16.20 -16.52 0.42
CA ALA A 407 -14.92 -16.06 -0.09
C ALA A 407 -14.88 -16.27 -1.61
N ARG A 408 -15.59 -15.44 -2.38
CA ARG A 408 -15.28 -15.31 -3.81
C ARG A 408 -13.90 -14.67 -3.91
N VAL A 409 -12.95 -15.46 -4.35
CA VAL A 409 -11.60 -15.06 -4.69
C VAL A 409 -11.68 -13.89 -5.67
N ARG A 410 -11.42 -12.67 -5.20
CA ARG A 410 -11.21 -11.52 -6.09
C ARG A 410 -9.91 -11.78 -6.83
N ARG A 411 -9.97 -11.89 -8.15
CA ARG A 411 -8.78 -11.82 -8.99
C ARG A 411 -8.13 -10.46 -8.75
N ALA A 412 -6.84 -10.47 -8.40
CA ALA A 412 -6.08 -9.26 -8.25
C ALA A 412 -6.14 -8.43 -9.53
N GLY A 413 -6.44 -7.17 -9.43
CA GLY A 413 -6.41 -6.20 -10.52
C GLY A 413 -7.70 -6.00 -11.32
N ARG A 414 -8.78 -6.79 -11.10
CA ARG A 414 -10.07 -6.50 -11.72
C ARG A 414 -11.19 -6.39 -10.69
N PRO A 415 -11.99 -5.30 -10.75
CA PRO A 415 -13.19 -5.16 -9.94
C PRO A 415 -14.16 -6.30 -10.17
N ASP A 416 -14.97 -6.63 -9.16
CA ASP A 416 -16.01 -7.66 -9.24
C ASP A 416 -17.08 -7.20 -10.26
N PRO A 417 -17.44 -8.00 -11.29
CA PRO A 417 -18.43 -7.62 -12.32
C PRO A 417 -19.82 -7.25 -11.78
N GLY A 418 -20.11 -7.58 -10.51
CA GLY A 418 -21.35 -7.21 -9.81
C GLY A 418 -21.13 -6.15 -8.73
N GLY A 419 -19.93 -5.56 -8.61
CA GLY A 419 -19.58 -4.58 -7.57
C GLY A 419 -19.93 -3.14 -7.98
N GLY A 420 -20.31 -2.32 -6.97
CA GLY A 420 -20.54 -0.88 -7.16
C GLY A 420 -19.24 -0.06 -7.30
N VAL A 421 -19.41 1.25 -7.51
CA VAL A 421 -18.33 2.25 -7.49
C VAL A 421 -17.58 2.19 -6.17
N GLU A 422 -16.26 2.22 -6.21
CA GLU A 422 -15.44 2.16 -4.99
C GLU A 422 -15.13 3.56 -4.47
N LEU A 423 -15.43 3.79 -3.19
CA LEU A 423 -15.11 5.01 -2.46
C LEU A 423 -13.96 4.72 -1.51
N ALA A 424 -12.82 5.39 -1.69
CA ALA A 424 -11.63 5.10 -0.89
C ALA A 424 -10.87 6.39 -0.52
N THR A 425 -10.12 6.34 0.59
CA THR A 425 -9.12 7.38 0.85
C THR A 425 -7.91 7.21 -0.07
N LEU A 426 -7.15 8.30 -0.30
CA LEU A 426 -5.95 8.28 -1.14
C LEU A 426 -4.97 7.18 -0.69
N HIS A 427 -4.77 7.01 0.62
CA HIS A 427 -3.92 5.93 1.17
C HIS A 427 -4.46 4.53 0.84
N ARG A 428 -5.78 4.38 0.93
CA ARG A 428 -6.44 3.10 0.71
C ARG A 428 -6.42 2.66 -0.75
N ALA A 429 -6.29 3.62 -1.66
CA ALA A 429 -6.19 3.38 -3.08
C ALA A 429 -4.86 2.75 -3.53
N LYS A 430 -3.82 2.77 -2.67
CA LYS A 430 -2.54 2.13 -3.00
C LYS A 430 -2.73 0.63 -3.24
N GLY A 431 -2.15 0.14 -4.37
CA GLY A 431 -2.30 -1.25 -4.80
C GLY A 431 -3.61 -1.58 -5.53
N LEU A 432 -4.52 -0.59 -5.68
CA LEU A 432 -5.75 -0.72 -6.47
C LEU A 432 -5.61 0.04 -7.80
N GLU A 433 -6.54 -0.20 -8.73
CA GLU A 433 -6.56 0.48 -10.03
C GLU A 433 -7.96 0.41 -10.66
N TRP A 434 -8.33 1.47 -11.40
CA TRP A 434 -9.61 1.59 -12.08
C TRP A 434 -9.43 2.28 -13.43
N GLU A 435 -10.35 2.06 -14.36
CA GLU A 435 -10.36 2.76 -15.66
C GLU A 435 -10.64 4.25 -15.49
N ALA A 436 -11.56 4.61 -14.57
CA ALA A 436 -11.91 5.99 -14.28
C ALA A 436 -11.81 6.30 -12.78
N VAL A 437 -11.14 7.40 -12.46
CA VAL A 437 -10.96 7.87 -11.08
C VAL A 437 -11.36 9.34 -10.99
N ALA A 438 -12.22 9.66 -10.03
CA ALA A 438 -12.48 11.02 -9.58
C ALA A 438 -11.73 11.26 -8.25
N VAL A 439 -10.86 12.26 -8.21
CA VAL A 439 -10.17 12.70 -6.98
C VAL A 439 -10.82 13.99 -6.52
N VAL A 440 -11.55 13.93 -5.40
CA VAL A 440 -12.36 15.03 -4.88
C VAL A 440 -11.73 15.70 -3.67
N GLY A 441 -12.12 16.94 -3.40
CA GLY A 441 -11.65 17.66 -2.21
C GLY A 441 -10.19 18.08 -2.30
N LEU A 442 -9.71 18.43 -3.49
CA LEU A 442 -8.34 18.94 -3.68
C LEU A 442 -8.22 20.40 -3.23
N GLU A 443 -8.27 20.60 -1.92
CA GLU A 443 -8.29 21.89 -1.27
C GLU A 443 -7.13 22.04 -0.28
N GLU A 444 -6.68 23.26 -0.09
CA GLU A 444 -5.71 23.61 0.94
C GLU A 444 -6.19 23.13 2.31
N GLY A 445 -5.31 22.45 3.05
CA GLY A 445 -5.61 21.84 4.35
C GLY A 445 -6.19 20.42 4.27
N PHE A 446 -6.61 19.95 3.08
CA PHE A 446 -6.84 18.53 2.80
C PHE A 446 -5.71 17.94 1.95
N VAL A 447 -5.27 18.63 0.89
CA VAL A 447 -4.15 18.21 0.04
C VAL A 447 -3.24 19.43 -0.23
N PRO A 448 -2.11 19.56 0.51
CA PRO A 448 -1.66 18.73 1.63
C PRO A 448 -2.57 18.85 2.85
N ILE A 449 -2.54 17.81 3.69
CA ILE A 449 -3.27 17.86 4.96
C ILE A 449 -2.61 18.88 5.91
N VAL A 450 -3.42 19.57 6.72
CA VAL A 450 -2.95 20.63 7.63
C VAL A 450 -1.82 20.18 8.57
N HIS A 451 -1.76 18.90 8.92
CA HIS A 451 -0.75 18.34 9.81
C HIS A 451 0.60 18.06 9.13
N ALA A 452 0.70 18.20 7.80
CA ALA A 452 1.96 18.04 7.06
C ALA A 452 2.82 19.31 7.20
N ALA A 453 3.42 19.49 8.37
CA ALA A 453 4.16 20.72 8.72
C ALA A 453 5.66 20.69 8.37
N THR A 454 6.22 19.49 8.10
CA THR A 454 7.65 19.37 7.74
C THR A 454 7.82 19.17 6.23
N PRO A 455 8.99 19.55 5.65
CA PRO A 455 9.25 19.28 4.24
C PRO A 455 9.10 17.81 3.86
N ALA A 456 9.50 16.88 4.72
CA ALA A 456 9.36 15.44 4.51
C ALA A 456 7.89 15.00 4.49
N ALA A 457 7.05 15.55 5.38
CA ALA A 457 5.61 15.27 5.41
C ALA A 457 4.91 15.85 4.18
N VAL A 458 5.29 17.06 3.74
CA VAL A 458 4.77 17.67 2.50
C VAL A 458 5.15 16.83 1.28
N ASP A 459 6.37 16.33 1.23
CA ASP A 459 6.84 15.43 0.17
C ASP A 459 6.06 14.10 0.17
N GLU A 460 5.73 13.56 1.35
CA GLU A 460 4.89 12.38 1.47
C GLU A 460 3.47 12.62 0.96
N GLU A 461 2.87 13.77 1.27
CA GLU A 461 1.57 14.16 0.73
C GLU A 461 1.59 14.35 -0.80
N ARG A 462 2.70 14.86 -1.39
CA ARG A 462 2.88 14.88 -2.85
C ARG A 462 2.91 13.47 -3.44
N ARG A 463 3.64 12.56 -2.82
CA ARG A 463 3.64 11.14 -3.22
C ARG A 463 2.26 10.52 -3.08
N LEU A 464 1.52 10.89 -2.04
CA LEU A 464 0.14 10.42 -1.84
C LEU A 464 -0.78 10.88 -2.96
N LEU A 465 -0.69 12.15 -3.38
CA LEU A 465 -1.42 12.65 -4.54
C LEU A 465 -1.00 11.90 -5.83
N TYR A 466 0.31 11.74 -6.07
CA TYR A 466 0.81 10.93 -7.19
C TYR A 466 0.24 9.52 -7.21
N VAL A 467 0.21 8.85 -6.05
CA VAL A 467 -0.40 7.52 -5.92
C VAL A 467 -1.86 7.56 -6.33
N ALA A 468 -2.64 8.52 -5.85
CA ALA A 468 -4.06 8.65 -6.18
C ALA A 468 -4.29 8.87 -7.68
N LEU A 469 -3.55 9.79 -8.31
CA LEU A 469 -3.68 10.09 -9.74
C LEU A 469 -3.31 8.88 -10.61
N THR A 470 -2.26 8.14 -10.23
CA THR A 470 -1.84 6.91 -10.95
C THR A 470 -2.74 5.71 -10.74
N ARG A 471 -3.83 5.85 -9.98
CA ARG A 471 -4.87 4.80 -9.89
C ARG A 471 -5.78 4.79 -11.12
N ALA A 472 -5.87 5.90 -11.84
CA ALA A 472 -6.62 6.01 -13.07
C ALA A 472 -5.87 5.34 -14.23
N GLY A 473 -6.51 4.40 -14.90
CA GLY A 473 -6.01 3.84 -16.15
C GLY A 473 -6.19 4.82 -17.31
N ARG A 474 -7.39 5.34 -17.47
CA ARG A 474 -7.76 6.11 -18.65
C ARG A 474 -8.38 7.47 -18.36
N VAL A 475 -9.35 7.55 -17.45
CA VAL A 475 -10.08 8.79 -17.14
C VAL A 475 -9.69 9.27 -15.76
N LEU A 476 -9.21 10.50 -15.69
CA LEU A 476 -8.86 11.15 -14.42
C LEU A 476 -9.58 12.49 -14.32
N GLU A 477 -10.37 12.64 -13.27
CA GLU A 477 -11.06 13.88 -12.93
C GLU A 477 -10.63 14.35 -11.55
N CYS A 478 -10.22 15.60 -11.44
CA CYS A 478 -9.86 16.26 -10.21
C CYS A 478 -10.88 17.35 -9.89
N SER A 479 -11.24 17.51 -8.62
CA SER A 479 -12.18 18.55 -8.24
C SER A 479 -11.92 19.12 -6.86
N TRP A 480 -12.45 20.33 -6.63
CA TRP A 480 -12.47 21.04 -5.37
C TRP A 480 -13.69 21.92 -5.25
N ALA A 481 -14.12 22.23 -4.02
CA ALA A 481 -15.26 23.09 -3.74
C ALA A 481 -14.83 24.41 -3.08
N ARG A 482 -15.45 25.54 -3.47
CA ARG A 482 -15.17 26.87 -2.89
C ARG A 482 -15.68 27.02 -1.46
N SER A 483 -16.68 26.23 -1.09
CA SER A 483 -17.18 26.15 0.27
C SER A 483 -17.52 24.71 0.64
N ARG A 484 -17.37 24.36 1.92
CA ARG A 484 -17.74 23.05 2.45
C ARG A 484 -18.51 23.16 3.75
N SER A 485 -19.51 22.33 3.90
CA SER A 485 -20.24 22.13 5.14
C SER A 485 -19.41 21.27 6.10
N MET A 486 -19.03 21.81 7.26
CA MET A 486 -18.19 21.14 8.25
C MET A 486 -18.98 20.85 9.53
N GLY A 487 -18.86 19.58 10.01
CA GLY A 487 -19.44 19.12 11.26
C GLY A 487 -20.96 18.98 11.27
N ALA A 488 -21.51 18.46 12.38
CA ALA A 488 -22.95 18.20 12.55
C ALA A 488 -23.83 19.46 12.56
N GLY A 489 -23.24 20.66 12.63
CA GLY A 489 -23.94 21.95 12.64
C GLY A 489 -24.07 22.62 11.28
N GLY A 490 -23.59 22.02 10.19
CA GLY A 490 -23.75 22.53 8.82
C GLY A 490 -23.09 23.90 8.57
N ARG A 491 -22.09 24.31 9.36
CA ARG A 491 -21.41 25.59 9.14
C ARG A 491 -20.60 25.54 7.86
N SER A 492 -20.95 26.39 6.90
CA SER A 492 -20.18 26.52 5.65
C SER A 492 -18.87 27.26 5.90
N MET A 493 -17.79 26.73 5.38
CA MET A 493 -16.45 27.33 5.40
C MET A 493 -15.94 27.53 3.99
N GLU A 494 -15.43 28.72 3.69
CA GLU A 494 -14.73 28.98 2.45
C GLU A 494 -13.42 28.15 2.35
N ARG A 495 -13.15 27.67 1.17
CA ARG A 495 -11.98 26.85 0.84
C ARG A 495 -11.19 27.44 -0.31
N ARG A 496 -9.89 27.19 -0.31
CA ARG A 496 -8.97 27.50 -1.40
C ARG A 496 -8.57 26.23 -2.12
N PRO A 497 -8.27 26.31 -3.43
CA PRO A 497 -7.75 25.14 -4.14
C PRO A 497 -6.43 24.70 -3.54
N SER A 498 -6.14 23.41 -3.63
CA SER A 498 -4.81 22.88 -3.31
C SER A 498 -3.74 23.67 -4.10
N PRO A 499 -2.64 24.10 -3.45
CA PRO A 499 -1.56 24.80 -4.16
C PRO A 499 -0.95 23.95 -5.28
N TRP A 500 -1.07 22.62 -5.20
CA TRP A 500 -0.52 21.68 -6.19
C TRP A 500 -1.38 21.56 -7.46
N LEU A 501 -2.58 22.13 -7.48
CA LEU A 501 -3.36 22.21 -8.71
C LEU A 501 -2.70 23.10 -9.75
N ALA A 502 -1.89 24.09 -9.32
CA ALA A 502 -1.09 24.90 -10.23
C ALA A 502 -0.01 24.08 -10.96
N ASP A 503 0.57 23.08 -10.31
CA ASP A 503 1.60 22.23 -10.92
C ASP A 503 1.03 21.34 -12.05
N ILE A 504 -0.23 20.89 -11.92
CA ILE A 504 -0.89 20.04 -12.92
C ILE A 504 -1.67 20.84 -13.97
N ALA A 505 -1.92 22.13 -13.75
CA ALA A 505 -2.68 22.99 -14.66
C ALA A 505 -2.18 22.97 -16.11
N PRO A 506 -0.85 22.95 -16.40
CA PRO A 506 -0.34 22.91 -17.78
C PRO A 506 -0.69 21.65 -18.56
N VAL A 507 -1.03 20.56 -17.89
CA VAL A 507 -1.31 19.24 -18.48
C VAL A 507 -2.76 18.77 -18.26
N THR A 508 -3.62 19.68 -17.79
CA THR A 508 -5.04 19.42 -17.54
C THR A 508 -5.92 20.50 -18.20
N THR A 509 -7.21 20.19 -18.37
CA THR A 509 -8.19 21.19 -18.77
C THR A 509 -8.99 21.68 -17.56
N VAL A 510 -9.17 23.00 -17.47
CA VAL A 510 -10.00 23.61 -16.42
C VAL A 510 -11.45 23.62 -16.88
N GLY A 511 -12.29 22.81 -16.25
CA GLY A 511 -13.72 22.80 -16.50
C GLY A 511 -14.44 23.71 -15.51
N SER A 512 -15.25 24.63 -16.00
CA SER A 512 -16.26 25.35 -15.23
C SER A 512 -17.65 24.88 -15.69
N GLU A 513 -18.06 23.70 -15.29
CA GLU A 513 -19.43 23.27 -15.51
C GLU A 513 -20.29 23.64 -14.30
N ARG A 514 -21.28 24.52 -14.53
CA ARG A 514 -22.46 24.58 -13.70
C ARG A 514 -23.41 23.48 -14.20
N PRO A 515 -23.62 22.37 -13.47
CA PRO A 515 -24.80 21.56 -13.72
C PRO A 515 -26.00 22.46 -13.35
N THR A 516 -26.88 22.72 -14.29
CA THR A 516 -28.19 23.31 -13.95
C THR A 516 -28.90 22.29 -13.05
N PRO A 517 -29.35 22.66 -11.84
CA PRO A 517 -30.01 21.72 -10.89
C PRO A 517 -31.19 20.98 -11.51
N GLN A 518 -31.85 21.59 -12.50
CA GLN A 518 -32.95 21.01 -13.25
C GLN A 518 -32.53 19.83 -14.15
N ALA A 519 -31.42 19.93 -14.88
CA ALA A 519 -30.96 18.88 -15.79
C ALA A 519 -30.50 17.57 -15.04
N ALA A 520 -29.93 17.71 -13.85
CA ALA A 520 -29.59 16.56 -13.01
C ALA A 520 -30.87 15.87 -12.48
N SER A 521 -31.84 16.65 -11.98
CA SER A 521 -33.09 16.11 -11.43
C SER A 521 -33.98 15.45 -12.51
N GLU A 522 -34.04 16.00 -13.70
CA GLU A 522 -34.78 15.43 -14.83
C GLU A 522 -34.14 14.15 -15.39
N ARG A 523 -32.82 14.10 -15.48
CA ARG A 523 -32.07 12.86 -15.82
C ARG A 523 -32.27 11.76 -14.76
N PHE A 524 -32.25 12.10 -13.48
CA PHE A 524 -32.51 11.15 -12.39
C PHE A 524 -33.97 10.65 -12.40
N ALA A 525 -34.93 11.47 -12.77
CA ALA A 525 -36.34 11.09 -12.91
C ALA A 525 -36.56 10.12 -14.08
N GLY A 526 -35.92 10.36 -15.22
CA GLY A 526 -36.01 9.50 -16.42
C GLY A 526 -35.41 8.10 -16.19
N LEU A 527 -34.31 8.01 -15.46
CA LEU A 527 -33.69 6.71 -15.16
C LEU A 527 -34.48 5.87 -14.14
N ARG A 528 -35.12 6.50 -13.16
CA ARG A 528 -36.05 5.79 -12.25
C ARG A 528 -37.23 5.17 -12.98
N ALA A 529 -37.67 5.76 -14.10
CA ALA A 529 -38.72 5.22 -14.94
C ALA A 529 -38.24 3.97 -15.71
N ASN A 530 -36.99 3.98 -16.23
CA ASN A 530 -36.44 2.89 -17.01
C ASN A 530 -35.97 1.67 -16.19
N LEU A 531 -35.70 1.84 -14.89
CA LEU A 531 -35.28 0.73 -13.99
C LEU A 531 -36.48 0.04 -13.29
N ARG A 532 -37.72 0.56 -13.50
CA ARG A 532 -38.97 -0.01 -12.97
C ARG A 532 -39.84 -0.70 -14.04
N GLY A 533 -39.44 -0.68 -15.27
CA GLY A 533 -39.97 -1.45 -16.40
C GLY A 533 -38.99 -2.59 -16.76
#